data_a288a00cdd01505eba5c2be88f33e33a
#
_entry.id   a288a00cdd01505eba5c2be88f33e33a
#
_cell.length_a   1.000
_cell.length_b   1.000
_cell.length_c   1.000
_cell.angle_alpha   90.00
_cell.angle_beta   90.00
_cell.angle_gamma   90.00
#
_symmetry.space_group_name_H-M   'P 1'
#
loop_
_entity.id
_entity.type
_entity.pdbx_description
1 polymer ?
#
loop_
_entity_poly.entity_id
_entity_poly.type
_entity_poly.pdbx_seq_one_letter_code
_entity_poly.pdbx_strand_id
1 'polypeptide(L)'
;EYRIYMDFMSGEKDEKRRKKDQARRDSILTANMDSICIGLHKIFPDKSAAQFKAHLKKGRQAKSRNYLIYPKRISYIQYKEVKRLPVFCLNRYKGGFKELAYNQRKKPFGSLAARTLGDVYADTAKGARNGIELAFDTILKGRDGLTHRQKVMNKYLNIVDVPPVDGCDLISTIDVGMQDICEKALVDKLKELNASVGVVVLMEVSTGEVKAIVNMMQGKDGEYYEMRNNAISDMLEPGSTFKTASIMVALEDGKITPDYVVDTGNGQMPMYGRVMKDWNWRRGGYGKLTVTEILEVSSNVGTSYIIDHFYGSNPQKYIDGLRRMSIDQPLHLQIAGEGKPNIRGPKERSYFSKTALPWMSIGYETQVPPLNILTFYNAIANNGVSIRPKFVKAAVKDGEIVKEYPTEVINPKICSDKTLAQIREILQKVVGEGLAKPAGSKQFHVSGKTGTAQISQGAAGYKAGVTNYLVSFCGYFPSEAPKYSMIVSIQKPGPTASGGLMAGSVFSKIAERVYAKDLRLPLTSAIDTNTVVIPHVKAGEMRQTQRVLEELNINIQGKIADSRKEVWGSTHAAPQAVVLESRGIMQNFVPSVIGMGAKDAVYLLESKGLKVNLVGVGKVK
;
A
#
# COMPACT_ATOMS: atom_id res chain seq x y z
N GLU A 1 23.89 6.88 -5.64
CA GLU A 1 24.64 7.84 -4.80
C GLU A 1 26.12 7.48 -4.69
N TYR A 2 26.95 8.46 -4.36
CA TYR A 2 28.39 8.28 -4.24
C TYR A 2 28.91 8.90 -2.94
N ARG A 3 29.92 8.26 -2.34
CA ARG A 3 30.82 8.92 -1.38
C ARG A 3 32.16 9.13 -2.04
N ILE A 4 32.76 10.28 -1.81
CA ILE A 4 34.02 10.70 -2.43
C ILE A 4 35.13 10.82 -1.39
N TYR A 5 36.24 10.22 -1.71
CA TYR A 5 37.40 10.14 -0.81
C TYR A 5 38.68 10.60 -1.49
N MET A 6 39.65 11.00 -0.68
CA MET A 6 41.01 11.32 -1.12
C MET A 6 42.01 10.38 -0.47
N ASP A 7 42.90 9.79 -1.27
CA ASP A 7 44.09 9.07 -0.83
C ASP A 7 45.29 10.01 -0.96
N PHE A 8 45.77 10.51 0.17
CA PHE A 8 46.89 11.44 0.20
C PHE A 8 48.26 10.75 0.10
N MET A 9 48.30 9.42 0.08
CA MET A 9 49.53 8.65 0.11
C MET A 9 49.82 7.98 -1.22
N SER A 10 51.10 7.93 -1.62
CA SER A 10 51.51 7.12 -2.77
C SER A 10 51.27 5.62 -2.53
N GLY A 11 50.79 4.91 -3.55
CA GLY A 11 50.64 3.46 -3.57
C GLY A 11 51.92 2.70 -4.00
N GLU A 12 53.01 3.40 -4.31
CA GLU A 12 54.26 2.77 -4.78
C GLU A 12 54.95 1.99 -3.65
N LYS A 13 55.45 0.79 -3.96
CA LYS A 13 56.09 -0.11 -3.00
C LYS A 13 57.58 0.21 -2.80
N ASP A 14 58.25 0.57 -3.89
CA ASP A 14 59.66 0.95 -3.83
C ASP A 14 59.86 2.30 -3.13
N GLU A 15 60.75 2.38 -2.15
CA GLU A 15 60.87 3.55 -1.29
C GLU A 15 61.37 4.82 -2.02
N LYS A 16 62.31 4.69 -2.92
CA LYS A 16 62.83 5.85 -3.69
C LYS A 16 61.76 6.36 -4.66
N ARG A 17 61.08 5.44 -5.36
CA ARG A 17 59.98 5.78 -6.26
C ARG A 17 58.79 6.36 -5.48
N ARG A 18 58.50 5.81 -4.32
CA ARG A 18 57.45 6.30 -3.43
C ARG A 18 57.66 7.74 -2.98
N LYS A 19 58.90 8.08 -2.54
CA LYS A 19 59.25 9.47 -2.16
C LYS A 19 59.06 10.43 -3.33
N LYS A 20 59.52 10.03 -4.54
CA LYS A 20 59.40 10.86 -5.76
C LYS A 20 57.92 11.01 -6.20
N ASP A 21 57.18 9.95 -6.18
CA ASP A 21 55.73 9.98 -6.53
C ASP A 21 54.93 10.79 -5.51
N GLN A 22 55.20 10.64 -4.22
CA GLN A 22 54.58 11.43 -3.15
C GLN A 22 54.87 12.94 -3.32
N ALA A 23 56.10 13.31 -3.56
CA ALA A 23 56.47 14.71 -3.79
C ALA A 23 55.74 15.30 -5.01
N ARG A 24 55.63 14.53 -6.10
CA ARG A 24 54.88 14.92 -7.31
C ARG A 24 53.40 15.11 -7.01
N ARG A 25 52.77 14.17 -6.31
CA ARG A 25 51.33 14.26 -5.93
C ARG A 25 51.08 15.46 -5.03
N ASP A 26 51.94 15.68 -4.06
CA ASP A 26 51.87 16.81 -3.15
C ASP A 26 52.01 18.16 -3.87
N SER A 27 52.93 18.26 -4.84
CA SER A 27 53.09 19.43 -5.68
C SER A 27 51.86 19.74 -6.52
N ILE A 28 51.34 18.74 -7.24
CA ILE A 28 50.15 18.88 -8.08
C ILE A 28 48.92 19.28 -7.23
N LEU A 29 48.74 18.67 -6.06
CA LEU A 29 47.63 18.99 -5.17
C LEU A 29 47.76 20.40 -4.61
N THR A 30 48.98 20.83 -4.24
CA THR A 30 49.23 22.17 -3.69
C THR A 30 48.97 23.24 -4.73
N ALA A 31 49.47 23.07 -5.95
CA ALA A 31 49.26 23.99 -7.06
C ALA A 31 47.79 24.18 -7.43
N ASN A 32 46.97 23.15 -7.28
CA ASN A 32 45.55 23.17 -7.65
C ASN A 32 44.59 23.30 -6.46
N MET A 33 45.07 23.47 -5.24
CA MET A 33 44.26 23.44 -4.02
C MET A 33 43.12 24.45 -4.05
N ASP A 34 43.38 25.68 -4.46
CA ASP A 34 42.37 26.74 -4.49
C ASP A 34 41.32 26.49 -5.56
N SER A 35 41.72 26.07 -6.75
CA SER A 35 40.79 25.70 -7.82
C SER A 35 39.88 24.54 -7.43
N ILE A 36 40.42 23.51 -6.74
CA ILE A 36 39.65 22.39 -6.21
C ILE A 36 38.63 22.90 -5.18
N CYS A 37 39.04 23.72 -4.23
CA CYS A 37 38.19 24.19 -3.15
C CYS A 37 37.09 25.14 -3.63
N ILE A 38 37.38 26.00 -4.60
CA ILE A 38 36.40 26.85 -5.27
C ILE A 38 35.39 25.98 -6.03
N GLY A 39 35.85 24.97 -6.78
CA GLY A 39 35.01 24.04 -7.50
C GLY A 39 34.12 23.22 -6.57
N LEU A 40 34.64 22.73 -5.45
CA LEU A 40 33.86 22.02 -4.43
C LEU A 40 32.80 22.94 -3.79
N HIS A 41 33.12 24.19 -3.51
CA HIS A 41 32.16 25.17 -2.99
C HIS A 41 31.03 25.44 -3.99
N LYS A 42 31.36 25.55 -5.29
CA LYS A 42 30.34 25.73 -6.33
C LYS A 42 29.35 24.53 -6.41
N ILE A 43 29.87 23.31 -6.21
CA ILE A 43 29.03 22.08 -6.24
C ILE A 43 28.30 21.88 -4.91
N PHE A 44 28.92 22.26 -3.78
CA PHE A 44 28.40 22.10 -2.42
C PHE A 44 28.41 23.45 -1.68
N PRO A 45 27.37 24.28 -1.87
CA PRO A 45 27.34 25.65 -1.31
C PRO A 45 27.24 25.71 0.22
N ASP A 46 26.89 24.60 0.87
CA ASP A 46 26.80 24.46 2.34
C ASP A 46 28.17 24.56 3.05
N LYS A 47 29.28 24.51 2.32
CA LYS A 47 30.65 24.72 2.84
C LYS A 47 31.42 25.72 2.00
N SER A 48 32.08 26.67 2.64
CA SER A 48 32.91 27.65 1.94
C SER A 48 34.18 27.01 1.36
N ALA A 49 34.79 27.64 0.36
CA ALA A 49 36.05 27.21 -0.21
C ALA A 49 37.18 27.16 0.86
N ALA A 50 37.16 28.09 1.82
CA ALA A 50 38.10 28.10 2.94
C ALA A 50 37.92 26.88 3.86
N GLN A 51 36.69 26.48 4.12
CA GLN A 51 36.41 25.28 4.91
C GLN A 51 36.87 24.02 4.19
N PHE A 52 36.63 23.88 2.89
CA PHE A 52 37.17 22.77 2.10
C PHE A 52 38.70 22.76 2.10
N LYS A 53 39.35 23.92 1.99
CA LYS A 53 40.81 24.05 2.04
C LYS A 53 41.38 23.58 3.38
N ALA A 54 40.77 24.01 4.49
CA ALA A 54 41.18 23.58 5.83
C ALA A 54 40.97 22.07 6.01
N HIS A 55 39.81 21.53 5.52
CA HIS A 55 39.49 20.14 5.59
C HIS A 55 40.48 19.26 4.81
N LEU A 56 40.78 19.58 3.56
CA LEU A 56 41.74 18.83 2.75
C LEU A 56 43.16 18.91 3.29
N LYS A 57 43.60 20.09 3.83
CA LYS A 57 44.88 20.23 4.52
C LYS A 57 44.97 19.29 5.73
N LYS A 58 43.93 19.20 6.55
CA LYS A 58 43.88 18.28 7.70
C LYS A 58 44.03 16.82 7.26
N GLY A 59 43.35 16.40 6.20
CA GLY A 59 43.48 15.06 5.64
C GLY A 59 44.87 14.74 5.14
N ARG A 60 45.51 15.72 4.50
CA ARG A 60 46.90 15.60 4.04
C ARG A 60 47.90 15.49 5.20
N GLN A 61 47.78 16.34 6.24
CA GLN A 61 48.61 16.27 7.45
C GLN A 61 48.48 14.92 8.14
N ALA A 62 47.27 14.37 8.20
CA ALA A 62 47.00 13.05 8.76
C ALA A 62 47.48 11.88 7.87
N LYS A 63 48.07 12.16 6.69
CA LYS A 63 48.51 11.14 5.72
C LYS A 63 47.45 10.06 5.45
N SER A 64 46.19 10.47 5.42
CA SER A 64 45.05 9.53 5.30
C SER A 64 45.00 8.91 3.92
N ARG A 65 44.77 7.57 3.87
CA ARG A 65 44.56 6.83 2.61
C ARG A 65 43.11 6.77 2.19
N ASN A 66 42.20 7.18 3.07
CA ASN A 66 40.76 7.12 2.79
C ASN A 66 40.04 8.28 3.48
N TYR A 67 40.40 9.51 3.10
CA TYR A 67 39.86 10.72 3.71
C TYR A 67 38.58 11.16 3.00
N LEU A 68 37.50 11.24 3.73
CA LEU A 68 36.19 11.64 3.19
C LEU A 68 36.22 13.14 2.81
N ILE A 69 36.03 13.46 1.53
CA ILE A 69 36.07 14.84 1.02
C ILE A 69 34.82 15.61 1.45
N TYR A 70 33.64 14.96 1.35
CA TYR A 70 32.36 15.54 1.70
C TYR A 70 31.55 14.57 2.55
N PRO A 71 30.90 14.99 3.67
CA PRO A 71 30.29 14.08 4.63
C PRO A 71 29.00 13.42 4.13
N LYS A 72 28.25 14.09 3.25
CA LYS A 72 27.00 13.59 2.68
C LYS A 72 27.27 12.71 1.46
N ARG A 73 26.33 11.84 1.11
CA ARG A 73 26.31 11.17 -0.19
C ARG A 73 25.92 12.18 -1.26
N ILE A 74 26.45 12.02 -2.45
CA ILE A 74 26.25 12.92 -3.58
C ILE A 74 25.59 12.21 -4.75
N SER A 75 24.87 12.95 -5.57
CA SER A 75 24.23 12.43 -6.78
C SER A 75 25.26 12.09 -7.87
N TYR A 76 24.83 11.32 -8.87
CA TYR A 76 25.66 11.02 -10.04
C TYR A 76 26.10 12.28 -10.81
N ILE A 77 25.21 13.28 -10.89
CA ILE A 77 25.53 14.57 -11.56
C ILE A 77 26.63 15.28 -10.78
N GLN A 78 26.48 15.47 -9.48
CA GLN A 78 27.49 16.08 -8.61
C GLN A 78 28.82 15.30 -8.66
N TYR A 79 28.77 13.96 -8.65
CA TYR A 79 29.96 13.12 -8.81
C TYR A 79 30.70 13.42 -10.12
N LYS A 80 29.98 13.52 -11.26
CA LYS A 80 30.59 13.88 -12.55
C LYS A 80 31.25 15.26 -12.52
N GLU A 81 30.62 16.23 -11.89
CA GLU A 81 31.17 17.57 -11.74
C GLU A 81 32.43 17.56 -10.86
N VAL A 82 32.38 16.88 -9.71
CA VAL A 82 33.57 16.72 -8.84
C VAL A 82 34.71 16.04 -9.58
N LYS A 83 34.42 15.00 -10.36
CA LYS A 83 35.44 14.26 -11.12
C LYS A 83 36.10 15.09 -12.23
N ARG A 84 35.50 16.19 -12.66
CA ARG A 84 36.09 17.14 -13.63
C ARG A 84 37.07 18.13 -12.98
N LEU A 85 37.08 18.26 -11.65
CA LEU A 85 37.95 19.19 -10.95
C LEU A 85 39.44 18.81 -11.13
N PRO A 86 40.36 19.79 -11.11
CA PRO A 86 41.77 19.52 -11.16
C PRO A 86 42.20 18.47 -10.13
N VAL A 87 43.18 17.64 -10.46
CA VAL A 87 43.64 16.49 -9.64
C VAL A 87 42.64 15.34 -9.56
N PHE A 88 41.34 15.62 -9.38
CA PHE A 88 40.30 14.59 -9.30
C PHE A 88 39.98 13.95 -10.66
N CYS A 89 40.24 14.66 -11.76
CA CYS A 89 40.14 14.11 -13.12
C CYS A 89 41.29 13.14 -13.47
N LEU A 90 42.38 13.15 -12.68
CA LEU A 90 43.50 12.23 -12.89
C LEU A 90 43.11 10.80 -12.44
N ASN A 91 43.82 9.80 -12.95
CA ASN A 91 43.61 8.45 -12.47
C ASN A 91 43.94 8.33 -10.97
N ARG A 92 43.34 7.34 -10.31
CA ARG A 92 43.45 7.11 -8.85
C ARG A 92 44.92 7.07 -8.35
N TYR A 93 45.83 6.56 -9.14
CA TYR A 93 47.23 6.44 -8.74
C TYR A 93 47.99 7.79 -8.82
N LYS A 94 47.58 8.67 -9.73
CA LYS A 94 48.18 10.01 -9.88
C LYS A 94 47.50 11.09 -9.02
N GLY A 95 46.15 11.08 -9.02
CA GLY A 95 45.35 12.11 -8.34
C GLY A 95 44.91 11.75 -6.93
N GLY A 96 44.82 10.46 -6.59
CA GLY A 96 44.38 10.00 -5.28
C GLY A 96 42.87 10.06 -5.04
N PHE A 97 42.07 10.55 -5.99
CA PHE A 97 40.62 10.60 -5.88
C PHE A 97 40.02 9.18 -5.96
N LYS A 98 39.12 8.87 -5.03
CA LYS A 98 38.39 7.60 -4.95
C LYS A 98 36.90 7.87 -4.78
N GLU A 99 36.10 7.04 -5.39
CA GLU A 99 34.65 7.00 -5.22
C GLU A 99 34.18 5.64 -4.72
N LEU A 100 33.13 5.67 -3.94
CA LEU A 100 32.38 4.49 -3.55
C LEU A 100 30.94 4.70 -3.99
N ALA A 101 30.50 3.90 -4.95
CA ALA A 101 29.13 3.91 -5.44
C ALA A 101 28.21 3.16 -4.47
N TYR A 102 27.04 3.72 -4.23
CA TYR A 102 25.96 3.09 -3.46
C TYR A 102 24.74 2.94 -4.35
N ASN A 103 24.27 1.74 -4.49
CA ASN A 103 22.97 1.51 -5.09
C ASN A 103 21.89 1.98 -4.11
N GLN A 104 20.94 2.75 -4.63
CA GLN A 104 19.83 3.27 -3.84
C GLN A 104 18.52 2.75 -4.41
N ARG A 105 17.68 2.21 -3.51
CA ARG A 105 16.31 1.84 -3.88
C ARG A 105 15.50 3.11 -4.12
N LYS A 106 14.91 3.25 -5.30
CA LYS A 106 13.98 4.34 -5.61
C LYS A 106 12.58 3.95 -5.15
N LYS A 107 11.88 4.90 -4.54
CA LYS A 107 10.48 4.77 -4.14
C LYS A 107 9.66 5.82 -4.91
N PRO A 108 9.12 5.50 -6.10
CA PRO A 108 8.43 6.47 -6.95
C PRO A 108 7.22 7.11 -6.27
N PHE A 109 6.54 6.37 -5.38
CA PHE A 109 5.36 6.81 -4.64
C PHE A 109 5.69 7.17 -3.17
N GLY A 110 6.93 7.50 -2.87
CA GLY A 110 7.36 7.95 -1.55
C GLY A 110 7.19 6.92 -0.45
N SER A 111 6.40 7.25 0.57
CA SER A 111 6.15 6.41 1.76
C SER A 111 4.98 5.45 1.62
N LEU A 112 4.21 5.49 0.53
CA LEU A 112 3.03 4.65 0.34
C LEU A 112 3.36 3.16 0.46
N ALA A 113 2.68 2.46 1.37
CA ALA A 113 2.87 1.04 1.68
C ALA A 113 4.33 0.64 1.97
N ALA A 114 5.15 1.57 2.48
CA ALA A 114 6.60 1.42 2.60
C ALA A 114 7.01 0.19 3.42
N ARG A 115 6.28 -0.16 4.47
CA ARG A 115 6.58 -1.34 5.31
C ARG A 115 6.19 -2.65 4.66
N THR A 116 5.14 -2.64 3.85
CA THR A 116 4.67 -3.83 3.12
C THR A 116 5.53 -4.09 1.89
N LEU A 117 5.82 -3.06 1.08
CA LEU A 117 6.74 -3.18 -0.05
C LEU A 117 8.14 -3.55 0.43
N GLY A 118 8.58 -2.89 1.48
CA GLY A 118 9.86 -3.19 2.09
C GLY A 118 10.99 -2.29 1.64
N ASP A 119 12.19 -2.67 2.09
CA ASP A 119 13.42 -1.92 1.85
C ASP A 119 14.63 -2.85 1.83
N VAL A 120 15.74 -2.37 1.27
CA VAL A 120 17.03 -3.04 1.29
C VAL A 120 17.97 -2.36 2.30
N TYR A 121 18.95 -3.08 2.82
CA TYR A 121 19.98 -2.47 3.66
C TYR A 121 20.82 -1.47 2.85
N ALA A 122 21.32 -0.45 3.52
CA ALA A 122 22.25 0.51 2.92
C ALA A 122 23.53 -0.15 2.38
N ASP A 123 23.94 -1.24 3.01
CA ASP A 123 24.93 -2.18 2.51
C ASP A 123 24.20 -3.27 1.73
N THR A 124 24.25 -3.18 0.41
CA THR A 124 23.54 -4.11 -0.50
C THR A 124 23.97 -5.57 -0.36
N ALA A 125 25.16 -5.83 0.18
CA ALA A 125 25.60 -7.20 0.48
C ALA A 125 24.75 -7.88 1.55
N LYS A 126 24.05 -7.11 2.39
CA LYS A 126 23.13 -7.63 3.42
C LYS A 126 21.74 -7.98 2.87
N GLY A 127 21.45 -7.69 1.60
CA GLY A 127 20.19 -8.00 0.95
C GLY A 127 19.02 -7.14 1.39
N ALA A 128 17.82 -7.71 1.31
CA ALA A 128 16.57 -7.04 1.68
C ALA A 128 16.36 -7.03 3.21
N ARG A 129 15.59 -6.04 3.68
CA ARG A 129 15.40 -5.78 5.11
C ARG A 129 14.06 -6.22 5.64
N ASN A 130 13.00 -6.02 4.90
CA ASN A 130 11.61 -6.31 5.32
C ASN A 130 10.64 -6.32 4.12
N GLY A 131 9.37 -6.65 4.39
CA GLY A 131 8.27 -6.60 3.43
C GLY A 131 8.42 -7.59 2.28
N ILE A 132 7.86 -7.24 1.14
CA ILE A 132 7.94 -8.00 -0.12
C ILE A 132 9.39 -8.14 -0.56
N GLU A 133 10.21 -7.10 -0.41
CA GLU A 133 11.63 -7.14 -0.74
C GLU A 133 12.33 -8.30 -0.03
N LEU A 134 12.11 -8.48 1.28
CA LEU A 134 12.71 -9.57 2.04
C LEU A 134 12.13 -10.94 1.68
N ALA A 135 10.82 -11.01 1.54
CA ALA A 135 10.15 -12.29 1.25
C ALA A 135 10.53 -12.88 -0.12
N PHE A 136 10.88 -12.02 -1.06
CA PHE A 136 11.21 -12.38 -2.43
C PHE A 136 12.67 -12.04 -2.81
N ASP A 137 13.55 -11.82 -1.83
CA ASP A 137 14.95 -11.42 -2.05
C ASP A 137 15.68 -12.36 -3.02
N THR A 138 15.45 -13.66 -2.91
CA THR A 138 16.06 -14.67 -3.79
C THR A 138 15.65 -14.55 -5.26
N ILE A 139 14.44 -14.03 -5.52
CA ILE A 139 13.91 -13.84 -6.87
C ILE A 139 14.36 -12.47 -7.41
N LEU A 140 14.32 -11.44 -6.55
CA LEU A 140 14.64 -10.06 -6.91
C LEU A 140 16.14 -9.82 -7.11
N LYS A 141 17.00 -10.52 -6.34
CA LYS A 141 18.43 -10.26 -6.28
C LYS A 141 19.21 -10.70 -7.52
N GLY A 142 18.75 -11.75 -8.24
CA GLY A 142 19.51 -12.35 -9.30
C GLY A 142 20.73 -13.17 -8.82
N ARG A 143 21.73 -13.29 -9.67
CA ARG A 143 22.99 -14.00 -9.35
C ARG A 143 24.18 -13.16 -9.76
N ASP A 144 25.14 -13.02 -8.85
CA ASP A 144 26.38 -12.31 -9.12
C ASP A 144 27.22 -13.08 -10.16
N GLY A 145 27.84 -12.34 -11.08
CA GLY A 145 28.84 -12.88 -12.01
C GLY A 145 30.21 -13.07 -11.33
N LEU A 146 31.05 -13.83 -11.98
CA LEU A 146 32.44 -14.03 -11.56
C LEU A 146 33.38 -13.34 -12.55
N THR A 147 34.35 -12.59 -12.02
CA THR A 147 35.38 -11.96 -12.80
C THR A 147 36.76 -12.23 -12.20
N HIS A 148 37.74 -12.50 -13.02
CA HIS A 148 39.12 -12.51 -12.58
C HIS A 148 39.93 -11.38 -13.25
N ARG A 149 41.02 -11.02 -12.61
CA ARG A 149 41.90 -9.95 -13.09
C ARG A 149 43.10 -10.57 -13.78
N GLN A 150 43.20 -10.41 -15.09
CA GLN A 150 44.29 -10.94 -15.87
C GLN A 150 45.20 -9.79 -16.36
N LYS A 151 46.51 -10.02 -16.30
CA LYS A 151 47.49 -9.10 -16.86
C LYS A 151 47.66 -9.39 -18.35
N VAL A 152 47.27 -8.43 -19.20
CA VAL A 152 47.45 -8.50 -20.66
C VAL A 152 48.43 -7.39 -21.03
N MET A 153 49.62 -7.77 -21.47
CA MET A 153 50.75 -6.86 -21.70
C MET A 153 51.05 -6.02 -20.42
N ASN A 154 50.95 -4.68 -20.48
CA ASN A 154 51.20 -3.78 -19.36
C ASN A 154 49.91 -3.28 -18.64
N LYS A 155 48.73 -3.87 -18.96
CA LYS A 155 47.45 -3.50 -18.36
C LYS A 155 46.80 -4.72 -17.69
N TYR A 156 46.08 -4.47 -16.61
CA TYR A 156 45.24 -5.46 -15.99
C TYR A 156 43.82 -5.27 -16.53
N LEU A 157 43.24 -6.33 -17.10
CA LEU A 157 41.86 -6.38 -17.56
C LEU A 157 41.06 -7.25 -16.60
N ASN A 158 39.82 -6.86 -16.33
CA ASN A 158 38.86 -7.76 -15.68
C ASN A 158 38.19 -8.60 -16.76
N ILE A 159 38.40 -9.88 -16.71
CA ILE A 159 37.77 -10.84 -17.60
C ILE A 159 36.55 -11.42 -16.88
N VAL A 160 35.41 -11.45 -17.53
CA VAL A 160 34.19 -12.03 -17.01
C VAL A 160 34.21 -13.52 -17.27
N ASP A 161 34.29 -14.33 -16.21
CA ASP A 161 34.26 -15.79 -16.30
C ASP A 161 32.81 -16.31 -16.34
N VAL A 162 31.97 -15.72 -15.51
CA VAL A 162 30.53 -16.00 -15.46
C VAL A 162 29.80 -14.65 -15.50
N PRO A 163 28.92 -14.42 -16.51
CA PRO A 163 28.13 -13.21 -16.55
C PRO A 163 27.12 -13.16 -15.38
N PRO A 164 26.81 -11.97 -14.85
CA PRO A 164 25.73 -11.83 -13.87
C PRO A 164 24.39 -12.17 -14.51
N VAL A 165 23.46 -12.66 -13.71
CA VAL A 165 22.07 -12.92 -14.12
C VAL A 165 21.16 -11.98 -13.34
N ASP A 166 20.43 -11.12 -14.04
CA ASP A 166 19.47 -10.20 -13.43
C ASP A 166 18.34 -10.95 -12.73
N GLY A 167 17.84 -10.37 -11.64
CA GLY A 167 16.67 -10.86 -10.93
C GLY A 167 15.38 -10.64 -11.72
N CYS A 168 14.28 -11.09 -11.16
CA CYS A 168 12.95 -10.85 -11.71
C CYS A 168 12.34 -9.58 -11.12
N ASP A 169 11.38 -9.00 -11.83
CA ASP A 169 10.46 -8.00 -11.31
C ASP A 169 9.26 -8.69 -10.63
N LEU A 170 8.61 -8.03 -9.69
CA LEU A 170 7.39 -8.51 -9.05
C LEU A 170 6.22 -7.58 -9.36
N ILE A 171 5.10 -8.17 -9.76
CA ILE A 171 3.82 -7.47 -9.87
C ILE A 171 3.10 -7.61 -8.54
N SER A 172 3.01 -6.51 -7.78
CA SER A 172 2.27 -6.50 -6.51
C SER A 172 0.76 -6.36 -6.74
N THR A 173 -0.03 -6.70 -5.71
CA THR A 173 -1.49 -6.52 -5.73
C THR A 173 -1.92 -5.11 -5.33
N ILE A 174 -1.00 -4.32 -4.77
CA ILE A 174 -1.28 -2.97 -4.26
C ILE A 174 -1.65 -2.03 -5.40
N ASP A 175 -2.84 -1.44 -5.33
CA ASP A 175 -3.27 -0.33 -6.19
C ASP A 175 -2.86 1.00 -5.55
N VAL A 176 -2.01 1.76 -6.23
CA VAL A 176 -1.46 3.03 -5.72
C VAL A 176 -2.55 4.04 -5.40
N GLY A 177 -3.59 4.12 -6.22
CA GLY A 177 -4.68 5.07 -6.01
C GLY A 177 -5.59 4.66 -4.84
N MET A 178 -5.85 3.36 -4.65
CA MET A 178 -6.59 2.87 -3.48
C MET A 178 -5.77 3.01 -2.20
N GLN A 179 -4.46 2.78 -2.28
CA GLN A 179 -3.53 2.99 -1.17
C GLN A 179 -3.53 4.47 -0.71
N ASP A 180 -3.45 5.42 -1.64
CA ASP A 180 -3.50 6.86 -1.36
C ASP A 180 -4.85 7.28 -0.73
N ILE A 181 -5.96 6.77 -1.26
CA ILE A 181 -7.30 7.00 -0.70
C ILE A 181 -7.38 6.53 0.76
N CYS A 182 -6.89 5.31 1.04
CA CYS A 182 -6.90 4.71 2.36
C CYS A 182 -6.01 5.49 3.33
N GLU A 183 -4.79 5.84 2.91
CA GLU A 183 -3.82 6.56 3.74
C GLU A 183 -4.34 7.94 4.12
N LYS A 184 -4.80 8.73 3.17
CA LYS A 184 -5.35 10.07 3.43
C LYS A 184 -6.55 10.02 4.36
N ALA A 185 -7.51 9.12 4.10
CA ALA A 185 -8.71 9.02 4.94
C ALA A 185 -8.38 8.62 6.38
N LEU A 186 -7.40 7.72 6.56
CA LEU A 186 -6.95 7.29 7.88
C LEU A 186 -6.18 8.40 8.59
N VAL A 187 -5.17 9.01 7.97
CA VAL A 187 -4.31 10.02 8.58
C VAL A 187 -5.12 11.25 9.03
N ASP A 188 -6.08 11.71 8.21
CA ASP A 188 -7.00 12.80 8.59
C ASP A 188 -7.71 12.48 9.92
N LYS A 189 -8.23 11.25 10.06
CA LYS A 189 -8.92 10.81 11.28
C LYS A 189 -7.97 10.62 12.46
N LEU A 190 -6.77 10.11 12.24
CA LEU A 190 -5.78 9.94 13.29
C LEU A 190 -5.36 11.30 13.89
N LYS A 191 -5.17 12.31 13.05
CA LYS A 191 -4.89 13.69 13.49
C LYS A 191 -6.06 14.29 14.29
N GLU A 192 -7.30 14.11 13.80
CA GLU A 192 -8.50 14.55 14.50
C GLU A 192 -8.63 13.96 15.91
N LEU A 193 -8.29 12.66 16.05
CA LEU A 193 -8.44 11.93 17.31
C LEU A 193 -7.19 11.98 18.21
N ASN A 194 -6.09 12.54 17.73
CA ASN A 194 -4.76 12.41 18.33
C ASN A 194 -4.44 10.95 18.68
N ALA A 195 -4.69 10.06 17.75
CA ALA A 195 -4.58 8.62 17.94
C ALA A 195 -3.13 8.16 17.76
N SER A 196 -2.72 7.12 18.48
CA SER A 196 -1.34 6.63 18.46
C SER A 196 -1.03 5.72 17.28
N VAL A 197 -2.01 4.91 16.85
CA VAL A 197 -1.85 3.92 15.78
C VAL A 197 -3.12 3.84 14.95
N GLY A 198 -2.98 3.69 13.63
CA GLY A 198 -4.07 3.42 12.73
C GLY A 198 -3.70 2.38 11.67
N VAL A 199 -4.67 1.54 11.35
CA VAL A 199 -4.55 0.47 10.35
C VAL A 199 -5.76 0.52 9.43
N VAL A 200 -5.51 0.41 8.11
CA VAL A 200 -6.53 0.09 7.11
C VAL A 200 -6.00 -1.02 6.22
N VAL A 201 -6.82 -2.04 6.00
CA VAL A 201 -6.56 -3.04 4.95
C VAL A 201 -7.79 -3.14 4.07
N LEU A 202 -7.61 -2.97 2.76
CA LEU A 202 -8.61 -3.15 1.72
C LEU A 202 -8.24 -4.37 0.87
N MET A 203 -9.14 -5.33 0.77
CA MET A 203 -8.90 -6.61 0.09
C MET A 203 -10.03 -6.90 -0.91
N GLU A 204 -9.68 -7.40 -2.08
CA GLU A 204 -10.65 -7.89 -3.07
C GLU A 204 -11.21 -9.24 -2.63
N VAL A 205 -12.55 -9.34 -2.61
CA VAL A 205 -13.24 -10.46 -1.99
C VAL A 205 -12.94 -11.80 -2.67
N SER A 206 -12.98 -11.86 -3.99
CA SER A 206 -12.88 -13.11 -4.75
C SER A 206 -11.47 -13.64 -4.92
N THR A 207 -10.46 -12.76 -4.85
CA THR A 207 -9.05 -13.11 -5.15
C THR A 207 -8.16 -13.13 -3.91
N GLY A 208 -8.57 -12.46 -2.84
CA GLY A 208 -7.72 -12.22 -1.66
C GLY A 208 -6.60 -11.18 -1.91
N GLU A 209 -6.62 -10.49 -3.05
CA GLU A 209 -5.63 -9.47 -3.35
C GLU A 209 -5.75 -8.28 -2.41
N VAL A 210 -4.71 -8.01 -1.66
CA VAL A 210 -4.62 -6.80 -0.84
C VAL A 210 -4.36 -5.61 -1.74
N LYS A 211 -5.38 -4.77 -1.95
CA LYS A 211 -5.31 -3.57 -2.80
C LYS A 211 -4.70 -2.38 -2.08
N ALA A 212 -4.91 -2.30 -0.77
CA ALA A 212 -4.26 -1.30 0.08
C ALA A 212 -4.00 -1.86 1.47
N ILE A 213 -2.88 -1.47 2.06
CA ILE A 213 -2.53 -1.77 3.45
C ILE A 213 -1.77 -0.59 4.04
N VAL A 214 -2.37 0.07 4.99
CA VAL A 214 -1.88 1.29 5.64
C VAL A 214 -1.61 1.01 7.10
N ASN A 215 -0.43 1.37 7.56
CA ASN A 215 0.01 1.17 8.96
C ASN A 215 0.63 2.46 9.47
N MET A 216 -0.15 3.32 10.10
CA MET A 216 0.31 4.61 10.58
C MET A 216 0.52 4.61 12.09
N MET A 217 1.67 5.09 12.52
CA MET A 217 2.02 5.30 13.93
C MET A 217 2.46 6.76 14.12
N GLN A 218 2.02 7.36 15.23
CA GLN A 218 2.39 8.73 15.59
C GLN A 218 3.87 8.80 15.97
N GLY A 219 4.61 9.68 15.31
CA GLY A 219 6.00 9.99 15.63
C GLY A 219 6.13 10.96 16.79
N LYS A 220 7.35 11.18 17.26
CA LYS A 220 7.64 12.15 18.34
C LYS A 220 7.35 13.61 17.95
N ASP A 221 7.31 13.88 16.67
CA ASP A 221 6.97 15.19 16.06
C ASP A 221 5.46 15.39 15.86
N GLY A 222 4.63 14.40 16.24
CA GLY A 222 3.18 14.42 16.08
C GLY A 222 2.69 14.00 14.68
N GLU A 223 3.60 13.80 13.72
CA GLU A 223 3.25 13.32 12.39
C GLU A 223 3.17 11.79 12.35
N TYR A 224 2.59 11.24 11.27
CA TYR A 224 2.31 9.81 11.14
C TYR A 224 3.19 9.14 10.10
N TYR A 225 3.76 7.98 10.49
CA TYR A 225 4.72 7.23 9.67
C TYR A 225 4.43 5.73 9.69
N GLU A 226 4.75 5.04 8.61
CA GLU A 226 4.77 3.57 8.58
C GLU A 226 6.03 3.03 9.27
N MET A 227 5.95 2.75 10.58
CA MET A 227 7.07 2.23 11.36
C MET A 227 7.08 0.70 11.45
N ARG A 228 5.90 0.07 11.55
CA ARG A 228 5.70 -1.37 11.68
C ARG A 228 4.48 -1.80 10.87
N ASN A 229 4.42 -3.05 10.43
CA ASN A 229 3.24 -3.60 9.77
C ASN A 229 2.21 -4.10 10.80
N ASN A 230 1.53 -3.15 11.45
CA ASN A 230 0.57 -3.41 12.53
C ASN A 230 -0.60 -4.28 12.06
N ALA A 231 -1.00 -4.18 10.79
CA ALA A 231 -2.10 -4.96 10.21
C ALA A 231 -1.90 -6.48 10.35
N ILE A 232 -0.64 -6.94 10.27
CA ILE A 232 -0.31 -8.37 10.33
C ILE A 232 0.31 -8.80 11.66
N SER A 233 0.89 -7.87 12.42
CA SER A 233 1.70 -8.20 13.61
C SER A 233 1.04 -7.88 14.94
N ASP A 234 0.01 -7.01 14.98
CA ASP A 234 -0.57 -6.58 16.25
C ASP A 234 -1.50 -7.65 16.83
N MET A 235 -1.07 -8.20 17.93
CA MET A 235 -1.80 -9.20 18.70
C MET A 235 -2.69 -8.49 19.73
N LEU A 236 -3.85 -8.01 19.26
CA LEU A 236 -4.80 -7.27 20.08
C LEU A 236 -6.10 -8.03 20.27
N GLU A 237 -6.80 -7.71 21.33
CA GLU A 237 -8.16 -8.20 21.57
C GLU A 237 -9.12 -7.50 20.60
N PRO A 238 -9.78 -8.25 19.68
CA PRO A 238 -10.58 -7.65 18.61
C PRO A 238 -11.87 -6.97 19.09
N GLY A 239 -12.28 -7.27 20.33
CA GLY A 239 -13.52 -6.75 20.90
C GLY A 239 -14.75 -7.17 20.10
N SER A 240 -15.73 -6.27 20.00
CA SER A 240 -17.06 -6.58 19.44
C SER A 240 -17.09 -7.01 17.98
N THR A 241 -16.01 -6.86 17.20
CA THR A 241 -15.94 -7.48 15.86
C THR A 241 -15.94 -9.00 15.94
N PHE A 242 -15.46 -9.57 17.05
CA PHE A 242 -15.45 -11.01 17.30
C PHE A 242 -16.84 -11.60 17.58
N LYS A 243 -17.82 -10.79 18.00
CA LYS A 243 -19.20 -11.25 18.28
C LYS A 243 -19.85 -11.91 17.07
N THR A 244 -19.50 -11.49 15.86
CA THR A 244 -19.95 -12.11 14.62
C THR A 244 -19.58 -13.60 14.58
N ALA A 245 -18.31 -13.93 14.90
CA ALA A 245 -17.88 -15.32 14.96
C ALA A 245 -18.60 -16.10 16.07
N SER A 246 -18.77 -15.48 17.24
CA SER A 246 -19.47 -16.09 18.38
C SER A 246 -20.93 -16.46 18.03
N ILE A 247 -21.66 -15.53 17.45
CA ILE A 247 -23.05 -15.76 17.02
C ILE A 247 -23.12 -16.78 15.88
N MET A 248 -22.18 -16.74 14.93
CA MET A 248 -22.11 -17.75 13.86
C MET A 248 -21.91 -19.17 14.40
N VAL A 249 -21.11 -19.37 15.44
CA VAL A 249 -20.96 -20.69 16.09
C VAL A 249 -22.30 -21.18 16.62
N ALA A 250 -23.06 -20.32 17.31
CA ALA A 250 -24.34 -20.70 17.89
C ALA A 250 -25.46 -20.90 16.83
N LEU A 251 -25.45 -20.15 15.74
CA LEU A 251 -26.34 -20.35 14.58
C LEU A 251 -26.03 -21.67 13.87
N GLU A 252 -24.76 -21.94 13.61
CA GLU A 252 -24.28 -23.14 12.91
C GLU A 252 -24.60 -24.43 13.70
N ASP A 253 -24.45 -24.39 15.02
CA ASP A 253 -24.78 -25.50 15.90
C ASP A 253 -26.33 -25.61 16.15
N GLY A 254 -27.14 -24.75 15.52
CA GLY A 254 -28.62 -24.75 15.66
C GLY A 254 -29.11 -24.41 17.07
N LYS A 255 -28.31 -23.71 17.86
CA LYS A 255 -28.65 -23.32 19.24
C LYS A 255 -29.59 -22.13 19.30
N ILE A 256 -29.48 -21.25 18.31
CA ILE A 256 -30.29 -20.03 18.17
C ILE A 256 -30.74 -19.82 16.72
N THR A 257 -31.70 -18.94 16.58
CA THR A 257 -32.12 -18.35 15.28
C THR A 257 -31.94 -16.83 15.34
N PRO A 258 -31.99 -16.10 14.22
CA PRO A 258 -31.95 -14.63 14.22
C PRO A 258 -32.98 -13.98 15.15
N ASP A 259 -34.16 -14.61 15.31
CA ASP A 259 -35.28 -14.12 16.11
C ASP A 259 -35.27 -14.64 17.56
N TYR A 260 -34.26 -15.45 17.93
CA TYR A 260 -34.15 -15.93 19.31
C TYR A 260 -33.94 -14.75 20.27
N VAL A 261 -34.83 -14.67 21.29
CA VAL A 261 -34.87 -13.52 22.21
C VAL A 261 -34.09 -13.78 23.50
N VAL A 262 -33.27 -12.82 23.86
CA VAL A 262 -32.55 -12.78 25.13
C VAL A 262 -33.01 -11.57 25.95
N ASP A 263 -33.29 -11.77 27.20
CA ASP A 263 -33.53 -10.65 28.12
C ASP A 263 -32.17 -10.13 28.68
N THR A 264 -31.78 -8.95 28.21
CA THR A 264 -30.57 -8.28 28.67
C THR A 264 -30.82 -7.35 29.85
N GLY A 265 -32.08 -7.25 30.30
CA GLY A 265 -32.50 -6.46 31.45
C GLY A 265 -32.06 -5.01 31.37
N ASN A 266 -31.51 -4.50 32.45
CA ASN A 266 -30.94 -3.14 32.54
C ASN A 266 -29.54 -3.01 31.93
N GLY A 267 -29.08 -3.96 31.13
CA GLY A 267 -27.75 -3.96 30.52
C GLY A 267 -26.63 -4.38 31.46
N GLN A 268 -26.94 -5.08 32.55
CA GLN A 268 -25.97 -5.66 33.48
C GLN A 268 -26.35 -7.10 33.81
N MET A 269 -25.38 -8.01 33.76
CA MET A 269 -25.57 -9.41 34.11
C MET A 269 -24.40 -9.92 34.94
N PRO A 270 -24.64 -10.41 36.17
CA PRO A 270 -23.63 -11.07 36.96
C PRO A 270 -23.17 -12.39 36.30
N MET A 271 -21.87 -12.54 36.09
CA MET A 271 -21.26 -13.74 35.54
C MET A 271 -20.01 -14.12 36.35
N TYR A 272 -20.11 -15.20 37.13
CA TYR A 272 -19.01 -15.78 37.88
C TYR A 272 -18.20 -14.77 38.74
N GLY A 273 -18.92 -13.94 39.53
CA GLY A 273 -18.32 -12.94 40.40
C GLY A 273 -17.88 -11.63 39.73
N ARG A 274 -18.09 -11.51 38.41
CA ARG A 274 -17.93 -10.26 37.64
C ARG A 274 -19.27 -9.83 37.04
N VAL A 275 -19.38 -8.56 36.62
CA VAL A 275 -20.58 -8.05 35.99
C VAL A 275 -20.29 -7.73 34.53
N MET A 276 -20.94 -8.44 33.61
CA MET A 276 -20.96 -8.08 32.20
C MET A 276 -21.85 -6.87 32.01
N LYS A 277 -21.41 -5.90 31.19
CA LYS A 277 -22.13 -4.65 31.01
C LYS A 277 -22.24 -4.27 29.54
N ASP A 278 -23.43 -3.83 29.14
CA ASP A 278 -23.65 -3.12 27.90
C ASP A 278 -23.25 -1.63 28.03
N TRP A 279 -22.94 -0.96 26.95
CA TRP A 279 -22.49 0.43 26.97
C TRP A 279 -23.56 1.38 27.55
N ASN A 280 -24.86 1.07 27.40
CA ASN A 280 -26.00 1.87 27.84
C ASN A 280 -26.55 1.48 29.22
N TRP A 281 -25.87 0.63 29.98
CA TRP A 281 -26.34 0.15 31.27
C TRP A 281 -26.75 1.27 32.27
N ARG A 282 -26.08 2.42 32.18
CA ARG A 282 -26.43 3.60 32.99
C ARG A 282 -27.69 4.32 32.52
N ARG A 283 -28.20 3.97 31.33
CA ARG A 283 -29.39 4.55 30.72
C ARG A 283 -30.57 3.55 30.69
N GLY A 284 -30.50 2.48 31.51
CA GLY A 284 -31.55 1.49 31.66
C GLY A 284 -31.44 0.23 30.81
N GLY A 285 -30.39 0.07 30.04
CA GLY A 285 -30.17 -1.13 29.20
C GLY A 285 -31.09 -1.19 27.98
N TYR A 286 -31.28 -2.40 27.44
CA TYR A 286 -32.09 -2.64 26.24
C TYR A 286 -33.32 -3.52 26.49
N GLY A 287 -33.40 -4.21 27.65
CA GLY A 287 -34.46 -5.18 27.90
C GLY A 287 -34.29 -6.42 27.03
N LYS A 288 -35.38 -6.85 26.39
CA LYS A 288 -35.40 -8.02 25.50
C LYS A 288 -34.92 -7.67 24.11
N LEU A 289 -33.98 -8.45 23.60
CA LEU A 289 -33.38 -8.29 22.27
C LEU A 289 -33.40 -9.63 21.51
N THR A 290 -33.70 -9.58 20.24
CA THR A 290 -33.43 -10.69 19.30
C THR A 290 -31.91 -10.81 19.05
N VAL A 291 -31.46 -11.95 18.52
CA VAL A 291 -30.07 -12.16 18.12
C VAL A 291 -29.64 -11.09 17.10
N THR A 292 -30.50 -10.72 16.18
CA THR A 292 -30.27 -9.65 15.21
C THR A 292 -30.01 -8.33 15.92
N GLU A 293 -30.90 -7.90 16.82
CA GLU A 293 -30.76 -6.67 17.60
C GLU A 293 -29.55 -6.71 18.54
N ILE A 294 -29.19 -7.89 19.11
CA ILE A 294 -27.96 -8.03 19.92
C ILE A 294 -26.72 -7.60 19.12
N LEU A 295 -26.63 -7.98 17.83
CA LEU A 295 -25.52 -7.56 16.99
C LEU A 295 -25.65 -6.10 16.52
N GLU A 296 -26.84 -5.60 16.24
CA GLU A 296 -27.13 -4.21 15.85
C GLU A 296 -26.67 -3.22 16.92
N VAL A 297 -27.09 -3.46 18.17
CA VAL A 297 -26.73 -2.61 19.31
C VAL A 297 -25.42 -3.04 19.99
N SER A 298 -24.81 -4.10 19.47
CA SER A 298 -23.55 -4.65 20.00
C SER A 298 -23.63 -5.02 21.49
N SER A 299 -24.74 -5.65 21.95
CA SER A 299 -24.90 -6.04 23.34
C SER A 299 -23.82 -7.06 23.79
N ASN A 300 -23.10 -6.72 24.85
CA ASN A 300 -22.17 -7.62 25.52
C ASN A 300 -22.94 -8.67 26.30
N VAL A 301 -23.96 -8.24 27.02
CA VAL A 301 -24.82 -9.09 27.85
C VAL A 301 -25.49 -10.15 27.00
N GLY A 302 -26.14 -9.78 25.90
CA GLY A 302 -26.82 -10.71 25.01
C GLY A 302 -25.87 -11.76 24.41
N THR A 303 -24.74 -11.32 23.86
CA THR A 303 -23.76 -12.25 23.25
C THR A 303 -23.15 -13.19 24.30
N SER A 304 -22.71 -12.66 25.43
CA SER A 304 -22.09 -13.50 26.47
C SER A 304 -23.08 -14.44 27.13
N TYR A 305 -24.35 -14.06 27.31
CA TYR A 305 -25.41 -14.94 27.79
C TYR A 305 -25.60 -16.14 26.85
N ILE A 306 -25.75 -15.89 25.54
CA ILE A 306 -25.93 -16.97 24.55
C ILE A 306 -24.78 -17.99 24.64
N ILE A 307 -23.55 -17.51 24.60
CA ILE A 307 -22.39 -18.41 24.58
C ILE A 307 -22.22 -19.13 25.91
N ASP A 308 -22.41 -18.45 27.03
CA ASP A 308 -22.31 -19.09 28.35
C ASP A 308 -23.43 -20.11 28.58
N HIS A 309 -24.68 -19.78 28.18
CA HIS A 309 -25.83 -20.66 28.33
C HIS A 309 -25.67 -21.97 27.55
N PHE A 310 -25.25 -21.89 26.28
CA PHE A 310 -25.20 -23.08 25.42
C PHE A 310 -23.86 -23.84 25.49
N TYR A 311 -22.77 -23.18 25.89
CA TYR A 311 -21.42 -23.75 25.88
C TYR A 311 -20.74 -23.75 27.25
N GLY A 312 -21.34 -23.16 28.29
CA GLY A 312 -20.73 -23.06 29.63
C GLY A 312 -20.41 -24.43 30.27
N SER A 313 -21.24 -25.47 29.99
CA SER A 313 -20.96 -26.84 30.42
C SER A 313 -19.84 -27.53 29.64
N ASN A 314 -19.59 -27.09 28.39
CA ASN A 314 -18.51 -27.62 27.55
C ASN A 314 -17.92 -26.52 26.65
N PRO A 315 -17.08 -25.66 27.21
CA PRO A 315 -16.48 -24.54 26.48
C PRO A 315 -15.66 -24.94 25.26
N GLN A 316 -15.12 -26.17 25.25
CA GLN A 316 -14.35 -26.68 24.13
C GLN A 316 -15.15 -26.73 22.82
N LYS A 317 -16.47 -27.00 22.88
CA LYS A 317 -17.33 -27.00 21.68
C LYS A 317 -17.38 -25.63 21.00
N TYR A 318 -17.42 -24.56 21.80
CA TYR A 318 -17.35 -23.21 21.26
C TYR A 318 -16.02 -22.94 20.57
N ILE A 319 -14.90 -23.33 21.19
CA ILE A 319 -13.55 -23.21 20.60
C ILE A 319 -13.45 -24.01 19.30
N ASP A 320 -13.96 -25.24 19.30
CA ASP A 320 -13.97 -26.09 18.10
C ASP A 320 -14.83 -25.47 16.97
N GLY A 321 -15.91 -24.77 17.35
CA GLY A 321 -16.73 -23.97 16.42
C GLY A 321 -15.94 -22.81 15.78
N LEU A 322 -15.16 -22.07 16.56
CA LEU A 322 -14.28 -21.03 16.05
C LEU A 322 -13.21 -21.60 15.10
N ARG A 323 -12.66 -22.77 15.42
CA ARG A 323 -11.66 -23.47 14.60
C ARG A 323 -12.21 -23.94 13.26
N ARG A 324 -13.48 -24.39 13.21
CA ARG A 324 -14.15 -24.71 11.95
C ARG A 324 -14.16 -23.53 10.99
N MET A 325 -14.21 -22.30 11.50
CA MET A 325 -14.16 -21.07 10.72
C MET A 325 -12.74 -20.59 10.41
N SER A 326 -11.71 -21.31 10.88
CA SER A 326 -10.26 -21.00 10.68
C SER A 326 -9.80 -19.64 11.22
N ILE A 327 -10.54 -19.05 12.18
CA ILE A 327 -10.21 -17.72 12.73
C ILE A 327 -8.97 -17.73 13.63
N ASP A 328 -8.59 -18.88 14.14
CA ASP A 328 -7.41 -19.10 15.00
C ASP A 328 -6.16 -19.55 14.22
N GLN A 329 -6.26 -19.68 12.90
CA GLN A 329 -5.17 -20.18 12.08
C GLN A 329 -4.24 -19.07 11.60
N PRO A 330 -2.93 -19.30 11.54
CA PRO A 330 -2.00 -18.42 10.86
C PRO A 330 -2.33 -18.39 9.36
N LEU A 331 -2.18 -17.22 8.74
CA LEU A 331 -2.52 -17.02 7.32
C LEU A 331 -1.39 -17.47 6.38
N HIS A 332 -0.18 -17.70 6.91
CA HIS A 332 1.02 -18.04 6.13
C HIS A 332 1.25 -17.05 4.98
N LEU A 333 1.34 -15.77 5.35
CA LEU A 333 1.45 -14.66 4.41
C LEU A 333 2.74 -14.71 3.59
N GLN A 334 2.70 -14.13 2.40
CA GLN A 334 3.88 -13.96 1.54
C GLN A 334 4.92 -13.00 2.13
N ILE A 335 4.61 -12.27 3.21
CA ILE A 335 5.47 -11.29 3.87
C ILE A 335 5.77 -11.70 5.31
N ALA A 336 6.98 -11.40 5.77
CA ALA A 336 7.41 -11.72 7.12
C ALA A 336 6.79 -10.82 8.19
N GLY A 337 6.67 -11.33 9.41
CA GLY A 337 6.21 -10.58 10.58
C GLY A 337 4.76 -10.83 10.97
N GLU A 338 4.15 -11.89 10.45
CA GLU A 338 2.81 -12.33 10.81
C GLU A 338 2.72 -12.74 12.28
N GLY A 339 1.72 -12.18 12.99
CA GLY A 339 1.33 -12.60 14.33
C GLY A 339 0.51 -13.88 14.28
N LYS A 340 0.70 -14.78 15.24
CA LYS A 340 -0.08 -16.02 15.34
C LYS A 340 -1.30 -15.79 16.22
N PRO A 341 -2.54 -15.97 15.70
CA PRO A 341 -3.74 -15.86 16.53
C PRO A 341 -3.65 -16.70 17.80
N ASN A 342 -4.12 -16.14 18.91
CA ASN A 342 -4.07 -16.78 20.22
C ASN A 342 -5.49 -16.92 20.78
N ILE A 343 -6.16 -18.03 20.43
CA ILE A 343 -7.49 -18.41 20.92
C ILE A 343 -7.34 -19.76 21.61
N ARG A 344 -7.24 -19.76 22.96
CA ARG A 344 -6.97 -20.95 23.74
C ARG A 344 -8.17 -21.39 24.55
N GLY A 345 -8.62 -22.60 24.31
CA GLY A 345 -9.67 -23.27 25.07
C GLY A 345 -9.16 -24.05 26.30
N PRO A 346 -10.06 -24.78 26.95
CA PRO A 346 -9.71 -25.59 28.12
C PRO A 346 -8.58 -26.63 27.89
N LYS A 347 -8.47 -27.13 26.65
CA LYS A 347 -7.46 -28.14 26.32
C LYS A 347 -6.03 -27.56 26.20
N GLU A 348 -5.92 -26.26 25.95
CA GLU A 348 -4.63 -25.59 25.75
C GLU A 348 -4.18 -24.75 26.94
N ARG A 349 -4.98 -24.66 28.02
CA ARG A 349 -4.69 -23.89 29.22
C ARG A 349 -4.60 -24.85 30.42
N SER A 350 -3.66 -24.64 31.30
CA SER A 350 -3.59 -25.34 32.58
C SER A 350 -4.79 -25.02 33.49
N TYR A 351 -5.36 -23.82 33.33
CA TYR A 351 -6.55 -23.38 34.04
C TYR A 351 -7.42 -22.53 33.10
N PHE A 352 -8.67 -22.91 32.95
CA PHE A 352 -9.68 -22.16 32.19
C PHE A 352 -10.71 -21.57 33.16
N SER A 353 -10.65 -20.27 33.39
CA SER A 353 -11.58 -19.59 34.29
C SER A 353 -13.01 -19.66 33.79
N LYS A 354 -13.99 -19.80 34.64
CA LYS A 354 -15.40 -19.73 34.28
C LYS A 354 -15.76 -18.37 33.62
N THR A 355 -15.05 -17.28 33.95
CA THR A 355 -15.22 -15.98 33.31
C THR A 355 -14.63 -15.92 31.91
N ALA A 356 -13.70 -16.83 31.54
CA ALA A 356 -13.01 -16.76 30.25
C ALA A 356 -13.98 -16.89 29.05
N LEU A 357 -14.91 -17.83 29.10
CA LEU A 357 -15.86 -18.08 28.01
C LEU A 357 -16.74 -16.87 27.71
N PRO A 358 -17.48 -16.27 28.69
CA PRO A 358 -18.27 -15.07 28.46
C PRO A 358 -17.46 -13.89 27.90
N TRP A 359 -16.24 -13.66 28.40
CA TRP A 359 -15.37 -12.58 27.91
C TRP A 359 -14.81 -12.86 26.53
N MET A 360 -14.45 -14.10 26.25
CA MET A 360 -14.00 -14.53 24.92
C MET A 360 -15.08 -14.31 23.85
N SER A 361 -16.35 -14.55 24.18
CA SER A 361 -17.47 -14.38 23.26
C SER A 361 -17.61 -12.96 22.73
N ILE A 362 -17.14 -11.97 23.47
CA ILE A 362 -17.16 -10.56 23.08
C ILE A 362 -15.80 -10.01 22.65
N GLY A 363 -14.83 -10.94 22.40
CA GLY A 363 -13.52 -10.64 21.83
C GLY A 363 -12.45 -10.19 22.82
N TYR A 364 -12.61 -10.49 24.12
CA TYR A 364 -11.54 -10.45 25.12
C TYR A 364 -10.97 -11.84 25.31
N GLU A 365 -9.88 -11.98 26.06
CA GLU A 365 -9.21 -13.27 26.27
C GLU A 365 -8.70 -13.96 24.97
N THR A 366 -8.77 -13.25 23.85
CA THR A 366 -8.30 -13.67 22.52
C THR A 366 -7.39 -12.59 21.94
N GLN A 367 -6.41 -13.00 21.16
CA GLN A 367 -5.52 -12.05 20.47
C GLN A 367 -5.43 -12.43 19.00
N VAL A 368 -5.88 -11.55 18.13
CA VAL A 368 -5.99 -11.83 16.69
C VAL A 368 -5.53 -10.61 15.90
N PRO A 369 -4.59 -10.78 14.94
CA PRO A 369 -4.18 -9.67 14.09
C PRO A 369 -5.36 -9.09 13.27
N PRO A 370 -5.34 -7.79 12.94
CA PRO A 370 -6.39 -7.15 12.15
C PRO A 370 -6.67 -7.86 10.82
N LEU A 371 -5.62 -8.31 10.11
CA LEU A 371 -5.78 -9.01 8.84
C LEU A 371 -6.48 -10.37 8.97
N ASN A 372 -6.30 -11.09 10.10
CA ASN A 372 -7.03 -12.35 10.35
C ASN A 372 -8.54 -12.08 10.57
N ILE A 373 -8.89 -11.01 11.29
CA ILE A 373 -10.29 -10.59 11.43
C ILE A 373 -10.86 -10.22 10.05
N LEU A 374 -10.13 -9.47 9.23
CA LEU A 374 -10.55 -9.14 7.88
C LEU A 374 -10.73 -10.40 7.02
N THR A 375 -9.82 -11.38 7.09
CA THR A 375 -9.91 -12.64 6.33
C THR A 375 -11.17 -13.41 6.68
N PHE A 376 -11.56 -13.42 7.96
CA PHE A 376 -12.82 -14.01 8.40
C PHE A 376 -14.06 -13.29 7.81
N TYR A 377 -14.09 -11.94 7.84
CA TYR A 377 -15.18 -11.18 7.21
C TYR A 377 -15.18 -11.31 5.69
N ASN A 378 -14.00 -11.41 5.09
CA ASN A 378 -13.87 -11.71 3.66
C ASN A 378 -14.50 -13.05 3.29
N ALA A 379 -14.31 -14.07 4.12
CA ALA A 379 -14.92 -15.38 3.90
C ALA A 379 -16.45 -15.30 3.94
N ILE A 380 -17.05 -14.51 4.85
CA ILE A 380 -18.50 -14.24 4.85
C ILE A 380 -18.92 -13.58 3.53
N ALA A 381 -18.18 -12.58 3.07
CA ALA A 381 -18.40 -11.90 1.80
C ALA A 381 -18.23 -12.83 0.59
N ASN A 382 -17.30 -13.78 0.66
CA ASN A 382 -16.90 -14.71 -0.41
C ASN A 382 -17.65 -16.06 -0.33
N ASN A 383 -18.93 -16.03 -0.09
CA ASN A 383 -19.79 -17.22 -0.05
C ASN A 383 -19.31 -18.34 0.90
N GLY A 384 -18.71 -17.97 2.01
CA GLY A 384 -18.19 -18.89 3.02
C GLY A 384 -16.81 -19.48 2.69
N VAL A 385 -16.17 -19.07 1.61
CA VAL A 385 -14.83 -19.54 1.21
C VAL A 385 -13.78 -18.60 1.78
N SER A 386 -12.97 -19.10 2.71
CA SER A 386 -11.83 -18.37 3.25
C SER A 386 -10.62 -18.50 2.33
N ILE A 387 -10.07 -17.40 1.88
CA ILE A 387 -8.91 -17.32 0.99
C ILE A 387 -7.76 -16.57 1.64
N ARG A 388 -6.53 -16.95 1.25
CA ARG A 388 -5.31 -16.32 1.77
C ARG A 388 -5.12 -14.92 1.22
N PRO A 389 -4.89 -13.90 2.07
CA PRO A 389 -4.48 -12.58 1.61
C PRO A 389 -3.20 -12.63 0.77
N LYS A 390 -3.23 -12.01 -0.40
CA LYS A 390 -2.18 -12.06 -1.41
C LYS A 390 -1.59 -10.67 -1.66
N PHE A 391 -0.26 -10.56 -1.70
CA PHE A 391 0.47 -9.31 -1.89
C PHE A 391 1.21 -9.23 -3.23
N VAL A 392 1.47 -10.37 -3.86
CA VAL A 392 2.16 -10.48 -5.15
C VAL A 392 1.35 -11.34 -6.10
N LYS A 393 1.18 -10.86 -7.33
CA LYS A 393 0.47 -11.57 -8.41
C LYS A 393 1.39 -12.47 -9.20
N ALA A 394 2.53 -11.94 -9.62
CA ALA A 394 3.45 -12.62 -10.52
C ALA A 394 4.88 -12.14 -10.36
N ALA A 395 5.82 -12.98 -10.75
CA ALA A 395 7.20 -12.63 -11.05
C ALA A 395 7.38 -12.56 -12.56
N VAL A 396 8.06 -11.51 -13.02
CA VAL A 396 8.27 -11.21 -14.44
C VAL A 396 9.77 -11.10 -14.72
N LYS A 397 10.22 -11.62 -15.83
CA LYS A 397 11.59 -11.46 -16.30
C LYS A 397 11.57 -11.10 -17.79
N ASP A 398 12.29 -10.05 -18.16
CA ASP A 398 12.37 -9.56 -19.55
C ASP A 398 11.00 -9.30 -20.21
N GLY A 399 10.00 -8.95 -19.38
CA GLY A 399 8.61 -8.67 -19.80
C GLY A 399 7.71 -9.91 -19.84
N GLU A 400 8.23 -11.11 -19.60
CA GLU A 400 7.46 -12.35 -19.57
C GLU A 400 7.18 -12.83 -18.14
N ILE A 401 5.99 -13.36 -17.90
CA ILE A 401 5.62 -13.94 -16.60
C ILE A 401 6.34 -15.29 -16.45
N VAL A 402 7.25 -15.37 -15.48
CA VAL A 402 7.98 -16.59 -15.16
C VAL A 402 7.34 -17.39 -14.02
N LYS A 403 6.52 -16.74 -13.19
CA LYS A 403 5.78 -17.40 -12.11
C LYS A 403 4.55 -16.60 -11.74
N GLU A 404 3.40 -17.26 -11.67
CA GLU A 404 2.16 -16.71 -11.11
C GLU A 404 1.92 -17.20 -9.69
N TYR A 405 1.24 -16.36 -8.89
CA TYR A 405 0.81 -16.69 -7.54
C TYR A 405 -0.72 -16.73 -7.53
N PRO A 406 -1.33 -17.92 -7.67
CA PRO A 406 -2.80 -18.06 -7.71
C PRO A 406 -3.43 -17.72 -6.38
N THR A 407 -4.77 -17.59 -6.37
CA THR A 407 -5.57 -17.50 -5.15
C THR A 407 -5.54 -18.84 -4.42
N GLU A 408 -5.21 -18.82 -3.12
CA GLU A 408 -5.13 -20.00 -2.29
C GLU A 408 -6.30 -20.05 -1.30
N VAL A 409 -7.03 -21.17 -1.29
CA VAL A 409 -8.13 -21.41 -0.37
C VAL A 409 -7.58 -21.95 0.94
N ILE A 410 -7.90 -21.26 2.06
CA ILE A 410 -7.59 -21.71 3.43
C ILE A 410 -8.65 -22.68 3.91
N ASN A 411 -9.93 -22.33 3.73
CA ASN A 411 -11.05 -23.12 4.14
C ASN A 411 -12.16 -23.00 3.08
N PRO A 412 -12.56 -24.10 2.44
CA PRO A 412 -13.55 -24.06 1.37
C PRO A 412 -14.98 -23.75 1.89
N LYS A 413 -15.25 -23.93 3.18
CA LYS A 413 -16.58 -23.68 3.75
C LYS A 413 -16.51 -23.44 5.25
N ILE A 414 -16.60 -22.17 5.67
CA ILE A 414 -16.52 -21.77 7.09
C ILE A 414 -17.82 -22.06 7.86
N CYS A 415 -18.96 -22.17 7.18
CA CYS A 415 -20.27 -22.47 7.76
C CYS A 415 -21.24 -22.98 6.69
N SER A 416 -22.41 -23.42 7.09
CA SER A 416 -23.52 -23.79 6.19
C SER A 416 -24.09 -22.58 5.44
N ASP A 417 -24.70 -22.80 4.28
CA ASP A 417 -25.31 -21.74 3.47
C ASP A 417 -26.45 -21.04 4.23
N LYS A 418 -27.14 -21.76 5.12
CA LYS A 418 -28.16 -21.21 6.00
C LYS A 418 -27.57 -20.21 6.98
N THR A 419 -26.52 -20.59 7.70
CA THR A 419 -25.83 -19.70 8.64
C THR A 419 -25.24 -18.50 7.92
N LEU A 420 -24.69 -18.72 6.72
CA LEU A 420 -24.12 -17.65 5.90
C LEU A 420 -25.17 -16.62 5.49
N ALA A 421 -26.33 -17.05 5.01
CA ALA A 421 -27.44 -16.17 4.65
C ALA A 421 -27.93 -15.34 5.85
N GLN A 422 -28.12 -16.00 7.01
CA GLN A 422 -28.53 -15.34 8.24
C GLN A 422 -27.53 -14.28 8.72
N ILE A 423 -26.25 -14.60 8.74
CA ILE A 423 -25.25 -13.63 9.25
C ILE A 423 -25.05 -12.46 8.28
N ARG A 424 -25.17 -12.67 6.97
CA ARG A 424 -25.09 -11.58 5.98
C ARG A 424 -26.25 -10.59 6.16
N GLU A 425 -27.47 -11.08 6.35
CA GLU A 425 -28.65 -10.24 6.64
C GLU A 425 -28.44 -9.44 7.93
N ILE A 426 -28.00 -10.10 9.01
CA ILE A 426 -27.72 -9.44 10.29
C ILE A 426 -26.66 -8.35 10.12
N LEU A 427 -25.53 -8.63 9.44
CA LEU A 427 -24.46 -7.66 9.25
C LEU A 427 -24.88 -6.44 8.41
N GLN A 428 -25.80 -6.61 7.48
CA GLN A 428 -26.39 -5.51 6.73
C GLN A 428 -27.28 -4.63 7.64
N LYS A 429 -28.12 -5.25 8.50
CA LYS A 429 -28.94 -4.53 9.49
C LYS A 429 -28.08 -3.79 10.53
N VAL A 430 -26.97 -4.36 10.97
CA VAL A 430 -26.01 -3.68 11.87
C VAL A 430 -25.57 -2.32 11.33
N VAL A 431 -25.39 -2.20 10.01
CA VAL A 431 -25.03 -0.94 9.35
C VAL A 431 -26.26 -0.10 9.03
N GLY A 432 -27.34 -0.72 8.55
CA GLY A 432 -28.57 0.00 8.17
C GLY A 432 -29.33 0.56 9.36
N GLU A 433 -29.48 -0.21 10.44
CA GLU A 433 -30.34 0.09 11.59
C GLU A 433 -29.58 0.28 12.91
N GLY A 434 -28.42 -0.38 13.05
CA GLY A 434 -27.65 -0.47 14.28
C GLY A 434 -26.64 0.66 14.54
N LEU A 435 -25.70 0.40 15.45
CA LEU A 435 -24.64 1.34 15.87
C LEU A 435 -23.60 1.62 14.78
N ALA A 436 -23.61 0.86 13.69
CA ALA A 436 -22.67 1.02 12.60
C ALA A 436 -23.15 1.94 11.47
N LYS A 437 -24.27 2.63 11.60
CA LYS A 437 -24.78 3.61 10.61
C LYS A 437 -23.70 4.56 10.02
N PRO A 438 -22.73 5.07 10.81
CA PRO A 438 -21.68 5.92 10.26
C PRO A 438 -20.73 5.25 9.25
N ALA A 439 -20.75 3.90 9.15
CA ALA A 439 -20.00 3.16 8.15
C ALA A 439 -20.77 2.96 6.83
N GLY A 440 -22.06 3.28 6.82
CA GLY A 440 -22.93 3.15 5.65
C GLY A 440 -22.65 4.17 4.55
N SER A 441 -23.22 3.93 3.37
CA SER A 441 -23.23 4.85 2.24
C SER A 441 -24.66 5.07 1.75
N LYS A 442 -24.89 6.20 1.09
CA LYS A 442 -26.17 6.49 0.39
C LYS A 442 -26.24 5.85 -1.00
N GLN A 443 -25.14 5.33 -1.51
CA GLN A 443 -25.01 4.83 -2.89
C GLN A 443 -25.10 3.30 -3.00
N PHE A 444 -24.77 2.60 -1.90
CA PHE A 444 -24.76 1.12 -1.82
C PHE A 444 -24.88 0.69 -0.37
N HIS A 445 -25.33 -0.54 -0.14
CA HIS A 445 -25.35 -1.10 1.20
C HIS A 445 -23.97 -1.62 1.62
N VAL A 446 -23.69 -1.47 2.90
CA VAL A 446 -22.47 -1.97 3.56
C VAL A 446 -22.88 -2.99 4.60
N SER A 447 -22.18 -4.10 4.68
CA SER A 447 -22.30 -5.08 5.76
C SER A 447 -21.06 -5.09 6.63
N GLY A 448 -21.24 -5.13 7.95
CA GLY A 448 -20.07 -5.15 8.83
C GLY A 448 -20.42 -4.99 10.31
N LYS A 449 -19.38 -4.92 11.13
CA LYS A 449 -19.49 -4.83 12.58
C LYS A 449 -18.49 -3.85 13.17
N THR A 450 -18.95 -3.04 14.11
CA THR A 450 -18.10 -2.17 14.95
C THR A 450 -17.41 -2.94 16.05
N GLY A 451 -16.20 -2.52 16.38
CA GLY A 451 -15.45 -2.94 17.57
C GLY A 451 -15.10 -1.76 18.45
N THR A 452 -15.16 -1.97 19.77
CA THR A 452 -14.63 -1.05 20.77
C THR A 452 -14.13 -1.91 21.92
N ALA A 453 -12.82 -1.97 22.12
CA ALA A 453 -12.18 -2.72 23.18
C ALA A 453 -11.22 -1.84 23.97
N GLN A 454 -11.05 -2.11 25.25
CA GLN A 454 -9.96 -1.53 26.04
C GLN A 454 -8.68 -2.29 25.74
N ILE A 455 -7.57 -1.55 25.58
CA ILE A 455 -6.27 -2.16 25.34
C ILE A 455 -5.59 -2.42 26.68
N SER A 456 -5.22 -3.68 26.93
CA SER A 456 -4.44 -4.04 28.11
C SER A 456 -3.03 -3.46 28.03
N GLN A 457 -2.55 -2.90 29.14
CA GLN A 457 -1.20 -2.35 29.28
C GLN A 457 -0.21 -3.41 29.82
N GLY A 458 -0.28 -4.61 29.32
CA GLY A 458 0.57 -5.73 29.76
C GLY A 458 0.30 -6.12 31.22
N ALA A 459 1.35 -6.22 32.04
CA ALA A 459 1.24 -6.61 33.44
C ALA A 459 0.39 -5.65 34.29
N ALA A 460 0.22 -4.40 33.88
CA ALA A 460 -0.60 -3.40 34.57
C ALA A 460 -2.11 -3.54 34.26
N GLY A 461 -2.49 -4.38 33.29
CA GLY A 461 -3.88 -4.66 32.91
C GLY A 461 -4.59 -3.46 32.30
N TYR A 462 -5.91 -3.33 32.56
CA TYR A 462 -6.77 -2.30 31.96
C TYR A 462 -6.91 -1.01 32.82
N LYS A 463 -6.37 -1.00 34.04
CA LYS A 463 -6.63 0.06 35.04
C LYS A 463 -5.46 1.02 35.26
N ALA A 464 -4.33 0.82 34.60
CA ALA A 464 -3.16 1.67 34.79
C ALA A 464 -3.19 2.90 33.89
N GLY A 465 -3.15 4.10 34.51
CA GLY A 465 -3.05 5.38 33.81
C GLY A 465 -4.25 5.70 32.91
N VAL A 466 -3.99 6.29 31.76
CA VAL A 466 -5.02 6.62 30.74
C VAL A 466 -5.43 5.34 30.03
N THR A 467 -6.73 5.02 30.07
CA THR A 467 -7.27 3.87 29.33
C THR A 467 -7.14 4.11 27.82
N ASN A 468 -6.45 3.21 27.13
CA ASN A 468 -6.39 3.20 25.67
C ASN A 468 -7.48 2.31 25.10
N TYR A 469 -8.03 2.72 23.96
CA TYR A 469 -9.10 2.02 23.27
C TYR A 469 -8.68 1.63 21.87
N LEU A 470 -9.03 0.39 21.49
CA LEU A 470 -9.06 -0.06 20.12
C LEU A 470 -10.47 0.14 19.58
N VAL A 471 -10.64 1.09 18.66
CA VAL A 471 -11.90 1.26 17.92
C VAL A 471 -11.72 0.73 16.52
N SER A 472 -12.66 -0.09 16.07
CA SER A 472 -12.55 -0.75 14.76
C SER A 472 -13.89 -0.85 14.06
N PHE A 473 -13.83 -1.00 12.75
CA PHE A 473 -14.91 -1.46 11.90
C PHE A 473 -14.37 -2.44 10.87
N CYS A 474 -15.01 -3.60 10.77
CA CYS A 474 -14.68 -4.61 9.76
C CYS A 474 -15.95 -4.99 8.98
N GLY A 475 -15.85 -4.99 7.66
CA GLY A 475 -16.99 -5.25 6.81
C GLY A 475 -16.64 -5.37 5.33
N TYR A 476 -17.67 -5.38 4.48
CA TYR A 476 -17.54 -5.51 3.03
C TYR A 476 -18.59 -4.68 2.29
N PHE A 477 -18.31 -4.40 1.04
CA PHE A 477 -19.18 -3.61 0.18
C PHE A 477 -18.98 -3.94 -1.32
N PRO A 478 -20.05 -3.74 -2.17
CA PRO A 478 -21.46 -3.62 -1.79
C PRO A 478 -21.96 -4.88 -1.07
N SER A 479 -23.02 -4.79 -0.25
CA SER A 479 -23.55 -5.94 0.51
C SER A 479 -24.08 -7.06 -0.38
N GLU A 480 -24.79 -6.69 -1.44
CA GLU A 480 -25.49 -7.61 -2.34
C GLU A 480 -24.54 -8.39 -3.25
N ALA A 481 -23.51 -7.72 -3.71
CA ALA A 481 -22.46 -8.29 -4.57
C ALA A 481 -21.08 -7.88 -4.06
N PRO A 482 -20.57 -8.50 -2.99
CA PRO A 482 -19.37 -8.08 -2.32
C PRO A 482 -18.16 -8.12 -3.25
N LYS A 483 -17.54 -6.96 -3.48
CA LYS A 483 -16.31 -6.84 -4.27
C LYS A 483 -15.09 -6.57 -3.40
N TYR A 484 -15.25 -5.76 -2.36
CA TYR A 484 -14.19 -5.43 -1.43
C TYR A 484 -14.59 -5.70 0.01
N SER A 485 -13.66 -6.21 0.79
CA SER A 485 -13.70 -6.26 2.24
C SER A 485 -12.66 -5.33 2.81
N MET A 486 -12.94 -4.71 3.97
CA MET A 486 -12.03 -3.75 4.57
C MET A 486 -12.13 -3.77 6.10
N ILE A 487 -10.99 -3.62 6.76
CA ILE A 487 -10.89 -3.34 8.19
C ILE A 487 -10.26 -1.98 8.40
N VAL A 488 -10.84 -1.20 9.30
CA VAL A 488 -10.27 0.03 9.86
C VAL A 488 -10.10 -0.18 11.35
N SER A 489 -8.92 0.07 11.88
CA SER A 489 -8.59 -0.14 13.29
C SER A 489 -7.75 1.04 13.80
N ILE A 490 -8.17 1.67 14.90
CA ILE A 490 -7.53 2.88 15.44
C ILE A 490 -7.32 2.69 16.94
N GLN A 491 -6.10 2.92 17.41
CA GLN A 491 -5.75 2.94 18.84
C GLN A 491 -5.68 4.39 19.31
N LYS A 492 -6.52 4.73 20.27
CA LYS A 492 -6.61 6.09 20.79
C LYS A 492 -6.59 6.13 22.31
N PRO A 493 -5.98 7.15 22.93
CA PRO A 493 -6.08 7.37 24.36
C PRO A 493 -7.42 8.02 24.77
N GLY A 494 -7.81 7.76 26.01
CA GLY A 494 -8.90 8.45 26.68
C GLY A 494 -10.32 7.99 26.33
N PRO A 495 -11.32 8.48 27.08
CA PRO A 495 -12.74 8.13 26.93
C PRO A 495 -13.35 8.66 25.62
N THR A 496 -14.66 8.39 25.43
CA THR A 496 -15.43 8.65 24.19
C THR A 496 -14.91 7.84 22.99
N ALA A 497 -14.79 6.51 23.17
CA ALA A 497 -14.42 5.60 22.10
C ALA A 497 -15.68 5.03 21.41
N SER A 498 -15.76 5.17 20.08
CA SER A 498 -16.86 4.65 19.27
C SER A 498 -16.34 4.08 17.95
N GLY A 499 -16.46 2.75 17.79
CA GLY A 499 -16.07 2.10 16.55
C GLY A 499 -16.83 2.63 15.33
N GLY A 500 -18.13 2.90 15.46
CA GLY A 500 -18.95 3.45 14.38
C GLY A 500 -18.54 4.86 13.97
N LEU A 501 -18.47 5.79 14.91
CA LEU A 501 -18.16 7.21 14.62
C LEU A 501 -16.70 7.43 14.18
N MET A 502 -15.76 6.62 14.68
CA MET A 502 -14.34 6.80 14.39
C MET A 502 -13.88 5.93 13.24
N ALA A 503 -13.88 4.62 13.40
CA ALA A 503 -13.43 3.70 12.36
C ALA A 503 -14.47 3.54 11.23
N GLY A 504 -15.77 3.51 11.56
CA GLY A 504 -16.85 3.42 10.57
C GLY A 504 -16.89 4.61 9.62
N SER A 505 -16.68 5.84 10.10
CA SER A 505 -16.64 7.02 9.23
C SER A 505 -15.45 7.00 8.25
N VAL A 506 -14.30 6.46 8.66
CA VAL A 506 -13.15 6.25 7.76
C VAL A 506 -13.49 5.19 6.71
N PHE A 507 -14.12 4.08 7.14
CA PHE A 507 -14.59 3.02 6.24
C PHE A 507 -15.52 3.57 5.16
N SER A 508 -16.57 4.32 5.55
CA SER A 508 -17.52 4.94 4.63
C SER A 508 -16.81 5.85 3.60
N LYS A 509 -15.95 6.75 4.08
CA LYS A 509 -15.18 7.68 3.25
C LYS A 509 -14.30 6.95 2.20
N ILE A 510 -13.66 5.86 2.61
CA ILE A 510 -12.85 5.02 1.70
C ILE A 510 -13.74 4.27 0.73
N ALA A 511 -14.78 3.59 1.24
CA ALA A 511 -15.68 2.77 0.44
C ALA A 511 -16.36 3.58 -0.68
N GLU A 512 -16.85 4.79 -0.38
CA GLU A 512 -17.44 5.69 -1.37
C GLU A 512 -16.46 6.10 -2.47
N ARG A 513 -15.21 6.41 -2.11
CA ARG A 513 -14.17 6.79 -3.07
C ARG A 513 -13.73 5.62 -3.95
N VAL A 514 -13.56 4.43 -3.34
CA VAL A 514 -13.23 3.20 -4.06
C VAL A 514 -14.38 2.81 -4.99
N TYR A 515 -15.63 2.90 -4.51
CA TYR A 515 -16.81 2.66 -5.33
C TYR A 515 -16.88 3.62 -6.52
N ALA A 516 -16.64 4.89 -6.31
CA ALA A 516 -16.63 5.89 -7.38
C ALA A 516 -15.52 5.66 -8.41
N LYS A 517 -14.34 5.18 -7.96
CA LYS A 517 -13.20 4.90 -8.84
C LYS A 517 -13.39 3.64 -9.68
N ASP A 518 -13.83 2.54 -9.05
CA ASP A 518 -13.71 1.19 -9.61
C ASP A 518 -15.06 0.56 -9.98
N LEU A 519 -16.12 0.85 -9.22
CA LEU A 519 -17.42 0.19 -9.40
C LEU A 519 -18.41 0.99 -10.26
N ARG A 520 -18.16 2.28 -10.50
CA ARG A 520 -18.93 3.07 -11.47
C ARG A 520 -18.52 2.81 -12.92
N LEU A 521 -17.48 2.04 -13.19
CA LEU A 521 -16.90 1.83 -14.51
C LEU A 521 -17.35 0.56 -15.27
N PRO A 522 -18.23 -0.32 -14.83
CA PRO A 522 -19.01 -1.11 -15.77
C PRO A 522 -20.30 -0.35 -16.10
N LEU A 523 -20.21 0.77 -16.80
CA LEU A 523 -21.31 1.31 -17.60
C LEU A 523 -21.57 0.43 -18.82
N THR A 524 -21.72 -0.88 -18.62
CA THR A 524 -22.15 -1.83 -19.64
C THR A 524 -23.52 -2.43 -19.35
N SER A 525 -24.29 -1.83 -18.43
CA SER A 525 -25.71 -2.16 -18.32
C SER A 525 -26.55 -0.92 -18.56
N ALA A 526 -27.20 -0.89 -19.72
CA ALA A 526 -28.16 0.12 -20.17
C ALA A 526 -27.60 1.55 -20.24
N ILE A 527 -26.64 1.77 -21.15
CA ILE A 527 -26.50 3.10 -21.73
C ILE A 527 -27.84 3.36 -22.40
N ASP A 528 -28.61 4.28 -21.83
CA ASP A 528 -29.72 4.89 -22.55
C ASP A 528 -29.10 5.51 -23.80
N THR A 529 -29.28 4.85 -24.94
CA THR A 529 -28.71 5.25 -26.24
C THR A 529 -29.17 6.65 -26.67
N ASN A 530 -30.11 7.23 -25.94
CA ASN A 530 -30.62 8.58 -26.15
C ASN A 530 -29.75 9.69 -25.54
N THR A 531 -28.75 9.37 -24.72
CA THR A 531 -27.87 10.33 -24.04
C THR A 531 -26.39 10.15 -24.33
N VAL A 532 -26.02 9.51 -25.44
CA VAL A 532 -24.61 9.37 -25.84
C VAL A 532 -24.04 10.76 -26.19
N VAL A 533 -23.15 11.26 -25.34
CA VAL A 533 -22.40 12.48 -25.64
C VAL A 533 -21.32 12.13 -26.67
N ILE A 534 -21.54 12.55 -27.91
CA ILE A 534 -20.55 12.39 -28.98
C ILE A 534 -19.29 13.23 -28.65
N PRO A 535 -18.10 12.64 -28.63
CA PRO A 535 -16.90 13.36 -28.24
C PRO A 535 -16.51 14.40 -29.26
N HIS A 536 -15.96 15.53 -28.79
CA HIS A 536 -15.29 16.50 -29.65
C HIS A 536 -13.95 15.94 -30.12
N VAL A 537 -13.88 15.57 -31.39
CA VAL A 537 -12.67 15.09 -32.04
C VAL A 537 -11.87 16.25 -32.62
N LYS A 538 -10.56 16.16 -32.61
CA LYS A 538 -9.69 17.19 -33.21
C LYS A 538 -9.71 17.04 -34.73
N ALA A 539 -9.65 18.16 -35.45
CA ALA A 539 -9.34 18.15 -36.87
C ALA A 539 -7.95 17.54 -37.12
N GLY A 540 -7.74 16.93 -38.27
CA GLY A 540 -6.48 16.28 -38.61
C GLY A 540 -6.55 15.45 -39.89
N GLU A 541 -5.82 14.36 -39.96
CA GLU A 541 -5.88 13.38 -41.05
C GLU A 541 -7.15 12.53 -40.91
N MET A 542 -8.04 12.61 -41.88
CA MET A 542 -9.40 12.08 -41.77
C MET A 542 -9.50 10.55 -41.80
N ARG A 543 -8.61 9.85 -42.47
CA ARG A 543 -8.63 8.38 -42.53
C ARG A 543 -8.22 7.74 -41.22
N GLN A 544 -7.18 8.30 -40.61
CA GLN A 544 -6.76 7.82 -39.28
C GLN A 544 -7.84 8.14 -38.24
N THR A 545 -8.43 9.33 -38.34
CA THR A 545 -9.56 9.72 -37.49
C THR A 545 -10.75 8.78 -37.68
N GLN A 546 -11.12 8.45 -38.93
CA GLN A 546 -12.18 7.50 -39.23
C GLN A 546 -11.90 6.14 -38.64
N ARG A 547 -10.69 5.60 -38.86
CA ARG A 547 -10.30 4.28 -38.33
C ARG A 547 -10.39 4.22 -36.80
N VAL A 548 -9.92 5.26 -36.11
CA VAL A 548 -10.01 5.31 -34.64
C VAL A 548 -11.46 5.36 -34.17
N LEU A 549 -12.33 6.12 -34.85
CA LEU A 549 -13.74 6.20 -34.49
C LEU A 549 -14.49 4.87 -34.74
N GLU A 550 -14.14 4.18 -35.84
CA GLU A 550 -14.67 2.83 -36.15
C GLU A 550 -14.25 1.81 -35.09
N GLU A 551 -12.99 1.80 -34.69
CA GLU A 551 -12.46 0.91 -33.62
C GLU A 551 -13.13 1.20 -32.25
N LEU A 552 -13.53 2.45 -32.03
CA LEU A 552 -14.26 2.86 -30.82
C LEU A 552 -15.78 2.69 -30.93
N ASN A 553 -16.30 2.14 -32.03
CA ASN A 553 -17.73 2.00 -32.33
C ASN A 553 -18.51 3.33 -32.26
N ILE A 554 -17.89 4.44 -32.66
CA ILE A 554 -18.53 5.75 -32.73
C ILE A 554 -19.08 5.95 -34.13
N ASN A 555 -20.37 6.28 -34.25
CA ASN A 555 -21.02 6.54 -35.54
C ASN A 555 -20.37 7.72 -36.24
N ILE A 556 -20.16 7.58 -37.55
CA ILE A 556 -19.53 8.56 -38.41
C ILE A 556 -20.51 8.98 -39.50
N GLN A 557 -20.58 10.29 -39.76
CA GLN A 557 -21.29 10.86 -40.89
C GLN A 557 -20.28 11.62 -41.77
N GLY A 558 -20.46 11.51 -43.05
CA GLY A 558 -19.59 12.12 -44.09
C GLY A 558 -18.84 11.05 -44.89
N LYS A 559 -18.57 11.39 -46.17
CA LYS A 559 -17.76 10.53 -47.05
C LYS A 559 -16.37 11.16 -47.21
N ILE A 560 -15.36 10.38 -46.89
CA ILE A 560 -13.98 10.73 -47.23
C ILE A 560 -13.75 10.29 -48.66
N ALA A 561 -13.24 11.21 -49.50
CA ALA A 561 -12.89 10.90 -50.89
C ALA A 561 -11.85 9.76 -50.91
N ASP A 562 -12.16 8.74 -51.69
CA ASP A 562 -11.25 7.60 -51.88
C ASP A 562 -10.08 8.02 -52.76
N SER A 563 -9.04 8.56 -52.14
CA SER A 563 -7.81 8.98 -52.81
C SER A 563 -6.61 8.29 -52.11
N ARG A 564 -5.59 7.94 -52.88
CA ARG A 564 -4.33 7.40 -52.34
C ARG A 564 -3.49 8.43 -51.56
N LYS A 565 -3.91 9.70 -51.55
CA LYS A 565 -3.26 10.83 -50.88
C LYS A 565 -3.87 11.04 -49.47
N GLU A 566 -3.12 11.63 -48.56
CA GLU A 566 -3.59 12.07 -47.25
C GLU A 566 -4.78 13.04 -47.41
N VAL A 567 -5.84 12.79 -46.62
CA VAL A 567 -7.05 13.60 -46.64
C VAL A 567 -7.16 14.36 -45.33
N TRP A 568 -6.93 15.66 -45.40
CA TRP A 568 -7.02 16.55 -44.24
C TRP A 568 -8.42 17.14 -44.13
N GLY A 569 -8.87 17.39 -42.88
CA GLY A 569 -10.22 17.91 -42.70
C GLY A 569 -10.53 18.40 -41.31
N SER A 570 -11.78 18.74 -41.11
CA SER A 570 -12.35 19.13 -39.81
C SER A 570 -13.37 18.10 -39.33
N THR A 571 -13.60 18.11 -38.05
CA THR A 571 -14.59 17.27 -37.38
C THR A 571 -15.51 18.13 -36.55
N HIS A 572 -16.79 17.76 -36.46
CA HIS A 572 -17.70 18.34 -35.49
C HIS A 572 -18.66 17.26 -34.94
N ALA A 573 -19.09 17.43 -33.70
CA ALA A 573 -20.02 16.52 -33.07
C ALA A 573 -21.45 16.85 -33.51
N ALA A 574 -22.17 15.85 -33.98
CA ALA A 574 -23.62 15.86 -34.21
C ALA A 574 -24.32 15.01 -33.12
N PRO A 575 -25.65 15.10 -32.95
CA PRO A 575 -26.34 14.41 -31.83
C PRO A 575 -26.11 12.91 -31.70
N GLN A 576 -25.79 12.21 -32.78
CA GLN A 576 -25.59 10.75 -32.78
C GLN A 576 -24.36 10.28 -33.52
N ALA A 577 -23.52 11.21 -34.04
CA ALA A 577 -22.34 10.85 -34.83
C ALA A 577 -21.28 11.97 -34.83
N VAL A 578 -20.06 11.60 -35.19
CA VAL A 578 -18.99 12.56 -35.52
C VAL A 578 -19.07 12.81 -37.03
N VAL A 579 -19.24 14.07 -37.44
CA VAL A 579 -19.23 14.45 -38.85
C VAL A 579 -17.79 14.73 -39.28
N LEU A 580 -17.35 14.06 -40.35
CA LEU A 580 -16.05 14.25 -40.95
C LEU A 580 -16.20 15.09 -42.25
N GLU A 581 -15.51 16.21 -42.33
CA GLU A 581 -15.50 17.10 -43.50
C GLU A 581 -14.09 17.20 -44.05
N SER A 582 -13.87 16.67 -45.26
CA SER A 582 -12.60 16.83 -45.98
C SER A 582 -12.40 18.27 -46.44
N ARG A 583 -11.20 18.82 -46.23
CA ARG A 583 -10.78 20.12 -46.72
C ARG A 583 -9.74 19.95 -47.83
N GLY A 584 -10.03 20.52 -48.99
CA GLY A 584 -9.06 20.54 -50.09
C GLY A 584 -7.86 21.42 -49.73
N ILE A 585 -6.65 20.90 -49.89
CA ILE A 585 -5.42 21.67 -49.73
C ILE A 585 -5.06 22.23 -51.09
N MET A 586 -5.26 23.54 -51.31
CA MET A 586 -4.86 24.21 -52.51
C MET A 586 -3.34 24.35 -52.61
N GLN A 587 -2.78 24.13 -53.82
CA GLN A 587 -1.38 24.43 -54.08
C GLN A 587 -1.16 25.96 -53.99
N ASN A 588 -0.04 26.34 -53.38
CA ASN A 588 0.36 27.76 -53.20
C ASN A 588 -0.42 28.56 -52.14
N PHE A 589 -1.24 27.93 -51.29
CA PHE A 589 -1.87 28.57 -50.13
C PHE A 589 -1.44 27.93 -48.83
N VAL A 590 -1.35 28.72 -47.74
CA VAL A 590 -1.12 28.22 -46.41
C VAL A 590 -2.37 27.45 -45.95
N PRO A 591 -2.28 26.16 -45.62
CA PRO A 591 -3.45 25.39 -45.19
C PRO A 591 -3.94 25.85 -43.82
N SER A 592 -5.27 25.91 -43.64
CA SER A 592 -5.84 26.20 -42.32
C SER A 592 -5.64 25.01 -41.39
N VAL A 593 -4.95 25.26 -40.29
CA VAL A 593 -4.68 24.27 -39.23
C VAL A 593 -5.55 24.47 -37.98
N ILE A 594 -6.52 25.39 -38.03
CA ILE A 594 -7.43 25.66 -36.91
C ILE A 594 -8.22 24.40 -36.57
N GLY A 595 -8.23 24.07 -35.29
CA GLY A 595 -8.88 22.86 -34.76
C GLY A 595 -8.03 21.60 -34.74
N MET A 596 -6.84 21.59 -35.36
CA MET A 596 -5.92 20.45 -35.38
C MET A 596 -5.13 20.31 -34.08
N GLY A 597 -4.66 19.11 -33.81
CA GLY A 597 -3.63 18.86 -32.79
C GLY A 597 -2.31 19.51 -33.21
N ALA A 598 -1.49 19.92 -32.23
CA ALA A 598 -0.21 20.57 -32.50
C ALA A 598 0.71 19.75 -33.43
N LYS A 599 0.74 18.44 -33.29
CA LYS A 599 1.56 17.54 -34.16
C LYS A 599 1.10 17.56 -35.60
N ASP A 600 -0.21 17.45 -35.84
CA ASP A 600 -0.79 17.40 -37.18
C ASP A 600 -0.63 18.76 -37.88
N ALA A 601 -0.83 19.85 -37.12
CA ALA A 601 -0.64 21.19 -37.62
C ALA A 601 0.80 21.46 -38.07
N VAL A 602 1.78 21.09 -37.25
CA VAL A 602 3.22 21.21 -37.55
C VAL A 602 3.56 20.38 -38.80
N TYR A 603 3.16 19.12 -38.82
CA TYR A 603 3.42 18.22 -39.95
C TYR A 603 2.84 18.79 -41.28
N LEU A 604 1.57 19.26 -41.26
CA LEU A 604 0.91 19.80 -42.44
C LEU A 604 1.59 21.06 -42.97
N LEU A 605 1.99 21.98 -42.10
CA LEU A 605 2.65 23.22 -42.48
C LEU A 605 4.09 22.98 -42.97
N GLU A 606 4.85 22.14 -42.26
CA GLU A 606 6.24 21.81 -42.64
C GLU A 606 6.30 21.00 -43.94
N SER A 607 5.33 20.12 -44.20
CA SER A 607 5.20 19.42 -45.50
C SER A 607 5.00 20.36 -46.68
N LYS A 608 4.60 21.60 -46.42
CA LYS A 608 4.48 22.68 -47.40
C LYS A 608 5.68 23.63 -47.43
N GLY A 609 6.76 23.28 -46.75
CA GLY A 609 7.99 24.06 -46.70
C GLY A 609 7.93 25.28 -45.77
N LEU A 610 6.92 25.37 -44.90
CA LEU A 610 6.78 26.46 -43.93
C LEU A 610 7.55 26.14 -42.65
N LYS A 611 8.23 27.12 -42.10
CA LYS A 611 8.87 26.99 -40.77
C LYS A 611 7.85 27.31 -39.70
N VAL A 612 7.61 26.35 -38.79
CA VAL A 612 6.60 26.49 -37.74
C VAL A 612 7.27 26.79 -36.39
N ASN A 613 6.74 27.82 -35.72
CA ASN A 613 7.08 28.11 -34.32
C ASN A 613 5.86 27.83 -33.46
N LEU A 614 5.96 26.81 -32.59
CA LEU A 614 4.87 26.36 -31.73
C LEU A 614 4.91 27.08 -30.38
N VAL A 615 3.81 27.79 -30.04
CA VAL A 615 3.62 28.43 -28.74
C VAL A 615 2.38 27.86 -28.06
N GLY A 616 2.55 27.18 -26.94
CA GLY A 616 1.46 26.54 -26.18
C GLY A 616 1.32 25.03 -26.45
N VAL A 617 0.24 24.44 -25.92
CA VAL A 617 -0.06 23.01 -26.01
C VAL A 617 -1.54 22.79 -26.34
N GLY A 618 -1.86 21.67 -26.99
CA GLY A 618 -3.23 21.24 -27.20
C GLY A 618 -3.73 21.40 -28.63
N LYS A 619 -4.84 22.15 -28.84
CA LYS A 619 -5.54 22.37 -30.11
C LYS A 619 -5.20 23.76 -30.67
N VAL A 620 -4.89 23.83 -31.94
CA VAL A 620 -4.65 25.14 -32.63
C VAL A 620 -5.94 25.94 -32.64
N LYS A 621 -5.86 27.19 -32.19
CA LYS A 621 -6.97 28.15 -32.14
C LYS A 621 -7.00 29.03 -33.36
#